data_9dd538c23ad8764c7d5c3e333128c635
#
_entry.id   9dd538c23ad8764c7d5c3e333128c635
#
_cell.length_a   1.000
_cell.length_b   1.000
_cell.length_c   1.000
_cell.angle_alpha   90.00
_cell.angle_beta   90.00
_cell.angle_gamma   90.00
#
_symmetry.space_group_name_H-M   'P 1'
#
loop_
_entity.id
_entity.type
_entity.pdbx_description
1 polymer ?
#
loop_
_entity_poly.entity_id
_entity_poly.type
_entity_poly.pdbx_seq_one_letter_code
_entity_poly.pdbx_strand_id
1 'polypeptide(L)'
;PLLPEVASGTISAADAVTPIRQMLPNIKFRKAEIIDINFKKKNVELSQGFRRRLHNIDYDHLVIALGQESNQSIVPGLEHHSFTMRTLEDAYNVRNHLIGCFELADVTLDKKLKKRLLNIVVVGGGFSGVETIGELKEMSGRLLRYYKNISENELKFHIIEFSDKLLPELAGNISEYTLSVFQKRKIKIHLKTALKEVSIYKVFFSNGKSIETNTIISTIGSTVSKIIKKSGLPLKNGKIITNEFLQVSNLENVWAIGDSALIPNKLDLNDYP
;
A
#
# COMPACT_ATOMS: atom_id res chain seq x y z
N PRO A 1 7.98 1.02 -4.19
CA PRO A 1 7.87 1.48 -5.57
C PRO A 1 7.79 0.27 -6.50
N LEU A 2 7.29 0.45 -7.73
CA LEU A 2 7.19 -0.56 -8.81
C LEU A 2 6.19 -1.72 -8.56
N LEU A 3 5.49 -1.79 -7.44
CA LEU A 3 4.49 -2.83 -7.23
C LEU A 3 3.27 -2.69 -8.16
N PRO A 4 2.75 -1.49 -8.43
CA PRO A 4 1.69 -1.29 -9.42
C PRO A 4 2.09 -1.76 -10.83
N GLU A 5 3.33 -1.49 -11.26
CA GLU A 5 3.88 -1.91 -12.55
C GLU A 5 4.07 -3.44 -12.62
N VAL A 6 4.46 -4.08 -11.51
CA VAL A 6 4.51 -5.54 -11.42
C VAL A 6 3.10 -6.13 -11.49
N ALA A 7 2.13 -5.53 -10.78
CA ALA A 7 0.74 -5.98 -10.83
C ALA A 7 0.15 -5.85 -12.23
N SER A 8 0.46 -4.77 -12.95
CA SER A 8 0.01 -4.57 -14.34
C SER A 8 0.78 -5.43 -15.35
N GLY A 9 1.93 -5.99 -14.98
CA GLY A 9 2.83 -6.70 -15.87
C GLY A 9 3.62 -5.79 -16.81
N THR A 10 3.72 -4.51 -16.51
CA THR A 10 4.57 -3.55 -17.23
C THR A 10 6.05 -3.83 -16.95
N ILE A 11 6.36 -4.26 -15.72
CA ILE A 11 7.71 -4.66 -15.29
C ILE A 11 7.65 -6.09 -14.76
N SER A 12 8.68 -6.89 -15.05
CA SER A 12 8.86 -8.21 -14.43
C SER A 12 9.23 -8.05 -12.95
N ALA A 13 8.74 -8.94 -12.10
CA ALA A 13 9.16 -8.94 -10.70
C ALA A 13 10.67 -9.18 -10.54
N ALA A 14 11.30 -9.91 -11.45
CA ALA A 14 12.74 -10.12 -11.44
C ALA A 14 13.52 -8.80 -11.64
N ASP A 15 12.95 -7.87 -12.42
CA ASP A 15 13.55 -6.55 -12.66
C ASP A 15 13.24 -5.56 -11.53
N ALA A 16 12.23 -5.86 -10.71
CA ALA A 16 11.84 -5.03 -9.57
C ALA A 16 12.59 -5.36 -8.26
N VAL A 17 13.43 -6.40 -8.26
CA VAL A 17 14.18 -6.84 -7.07
C VAL A 17 15.68 -6.84 -7.32
N THR A 18 16.44 -6.47 -6.31
CA THR A 18 17.90 -6.53 -6.35
C THR A 18 18.41 -7.36 -5.18
N PRO A 19 19.31 -8.34 -5.42
CA PRO A 19 19.86 -9.17 -4.36
C PRO A 19 20.73 -8.35 -3.40
N ILE A 20 20.25 -8.12 -2.18
CA ILE A 20 20.93 -7.27 -1.17
C ILE A 20 22.36 -7.73 -0.85
N ARG A 21 22.61 -9.05 -0.89
CA ARG A 21 23.95 -9.61 -0.63
C ARG A 21 24.95 -9.29 -1.74
N GLN A 22 24.48 -9.04 -2.95
CA GLN A 22 25.33 -8.59 -4.07
C GLN A 22 25.56 -7.08 -4.01
N MET A 23 24.53 -6.32 -3.63
CA MET A 23 24.65 -4.87 -3.48
C MET A 23 25.59 -4.48 -2.34
N LEU A 24 25.55 -5.20 -1.24
CA LEU A 24 26.22 -4.88 0.02
C LEU A 24 27.02 -6.08 0.52
N PRO A 25 28.11 -6.47 -0.17
CA PRO A 25 28.86 -7.71 0.15
C PRO A 25 29.54 -7.67 1.50
N ASN A 26 29.84 -6.48 2.03
CA ASN A 26 30.56 -6.30 3.28
C ASN A 26 29.66 -6.21 4.53
N ILE A 27 28.34 -6.36 4.39
CA ILE A 27 27.42 -6.35 5.52
C ILE A 27 26.95 -7.76 5.90
N LYS A 28 26.63 -7.94 7.17
CA LYS A 28 25.99 -9.17 7.65
C LYS A 28 24.49 -9.06 7.49
N PHE A 29 23.94 -9.59 6.40
CA PHE A 29 22.49 -9.65 6.18
C PHE A 29 21.89 -10.85 6.90
N ARG A 30 20.83 -10.61 7.70
CA ARG A 30 20.04 -11.66 8.38
C ARG A 30 18.58 -11.53 7.98
N LYS A 31 18.00 -12.58 7.40
CA LYS A 31 16.54 -12.68 7.23
C LYS A 31 15.96 -13.24 8.52
N ALA A 32 15.31 -12.40 9.30
CA ALA A 32 14.74 -12.75 10.61
C ALA A 32 13.53 -11.87 10.91
N GLU A 33 12.66 -12.31 11.80
CA GLU A 33 11.59 -11.52 12.39
C GLU A 33 12.12 -10.83 13.65
N ILE A 34 11.91 -9.54 13.81
CA ILE A 34 12.22 -8.79 15.02
C ILE A 34 11.11 -9.06 16.03
N ILE A 35 11.46 -9.54 17.20
CA ILE A 35 10.53 -9.89 18.28
C ILE A 35 10.44 -8.76 19.30
N ASP A 36 11.60 -8.19 19.69
CA ASP A 36 11.66 -7.10 20.66
C ASP A 36 12.91 -6.23 20.46
N ILE A 37 12.85 -4.99 20.96
CA ILE A 37 13.96 -4.04 20.96
C ILE A 37 14.11 -3.51 22.38
N ASN A 38 15.24 -3.82 23.01
CA ASN A 38 15.55 -3.36 24.37
C ASN A 38 16.58 -2.22 24.33
N PHE A 39 16.13 -1.00 24.46
CA PHE A 39 16.99 0.19 24.39
C PHE A 39 17.91 0.34 25.61
N LYS A 40 17.52 -0.17 26.79
CA LYS A 40 18.35 -0.11 28.00
C LYS A 40 19.52 -1.08 27.93
N LYS A 41 19.28 -2.30 27.43
CA LYS A 41 20.31 -3.33 27.26
C LYS A 41 21.02 -3.19 25.90
N LYS A 42 20.60 -2.31 25.03
CA LYS A 42 21.12 -2.13 23.67
C LYS A 42 21.14 -3.44 22.87
N ASN A 43 20.06 -4.20 22.89
CA ASN A 43 19.93 -5.41 22.09
C ASN A 43 18.59 -5.53 21.37
N VAL A 44 18.61 -6.32 20.31
CA VAL A 44 17.43 -6.67 19.50
C VAL A 44 17.24 -8.18 19.55
N GLU A 45 16.05 -8.61 19.95
CA GLU A 45 15.67 -10.01 19.91
C GLU A 45 15.10 -10.37 18.56
N LEU A 46 15.65 -11.41 17.93
CA LEU A 46 15.27 -11.89 16.60
C LEU A 46 14.78 -13.33 16.66
N SER A 47 13.78 -13.65 15.83
CA SER A 47 13.39 -15.04 15.54
C SER A 47 13.87 -15.42 14.14
N GLN A 48 14.68 -16.47 14.02
CA GLN A 48 15.29 -16.87 12.76
C GLN A 48 15.14 -18.36 12.46
N GLY A 49 15.02 -18.66 11.17
CA GLY A 49 14.98 -20.02 10.62
C GLY A 49 13.62 -20.70 10.77
N PHE A 50 13.51 -21.90 10.21
CA PHE A 50 12.24 -22.66 10.17
C PHE A 50 11.73 -23.07 11.57
N ARG A 51 12.64 -23.22 12.55
CA ARG A 51 12.29 -23.54 13.93
C ARG A 51 12.11 -22.32 14.83
N ARG A 52 12.09 -21.11 14.26
CA ARG A 52 11.90 -19.84 14.98
C ARG A 52 12.80 -19.71 16.22
N ARG A 53 14.09 -19.97 16.06
CA ARG A 53 15.04 -19.83 17.17
C ARG A 53 15.24 -18.37 17.52
N LEU A 54 15.18 -18.06 18.80
CA LEU A 54 15.42 -16.72 19.33
C LEU A 54 16.93 -16.46 19.44
N HIS A 55 17.33 -15.26 19.06
CA HIS A 55 18.70 -14.76 19.14
C HIS A 55 18.67 -13.31 19.58
N ASN A 56 19.60 -12.91 20.43
CA ASN A 56 19.84 -11.52 20.74
C ASN A 56 21.05 -11.01 19.95
N ILE A 57 20.95 -9.79 19.46
CA ILE A 57 22.04 -9.07 18.82
C ILE A 57 22.23 -7.76 19.58
N ASP A 58 23.41 -7.58 20.15
CA ASP A 58 23.80 -6.32 20.76
C ASP A 58 24.17 -5.30 19.69
N TYR A 59 23.97 -4.02 19.99
CA TYR A 59 24.30 -2.92 19.09
C TYR A 59 24.95 -1.75 19.85
N ASP A 60 25.87 -1.08 19.19
CA ASP A 60 26.38 0.24 19.60
C ASP A 60 25.48 1.34 19.07
N HIS A 61 25.01 1.17 17.81
CA HIS A 61 24.12 2.07 17.10
C HIS A 61 22.98 1.29 16.44
N LEU A 62 21.76 1.80 16.54
CA LEU A 62 20.57 1.17 15.96
C LEU A 62 19.89 2.13 14.99
N VAL A 63 19.64 1.68 13.75
CA VAL A 63 18.79 2.38 12.79
C VAL A 63 17.50 1.60 12.60
N ILE A 64 16.37 2.23 12.91
CA ILE A 64 15.03 1.67 12.74
C ILE A 64 14.49 2.10 11.36
N ALA A 65 14.34 1.14 10.47
CA ALA A 65 13.85 1.33 9.10
C ALA A 65 12.74 0.32 8.76
N LEU A 66 11.83 0.06 9.72
CA LEU A 66 10.79 -0.98 9.61
C LEU A 66 9.61 -0.57 8.72
N GLY A 67 9.60 0.67 8.24
CA GLY A 67 8.50 1.19 7.44
C GLY A 67 7.17 1.20 8.18
N GLN A 68 6.09 0.97 7.44
CA GLN A 68 4.74 0.87 7.99
C GLN A 68 4.07 -0.44 7.59
N GLU A 69 3.14 -0.90 8.42
CA GLU A 69 2.26 -2.04 8.16
C GLU A 69 0.87 -1.57 7.71
N SER A 70 0.13 -2.44 7.04
CA SER A 70 -1.29 -2.20 6.77
C SER A 70 -2.11 -2.40 8.03
N ASN A 71 -2.95 -1.43 8.36
CA ASN A 71 -4.00 -1.57 9.35
C ASN A 71 -5.37 -1.62 8.64
N GLN A 72 -5.76 -2.78 8.18
CA GLN A 72 -7.02 -2.97 7.46
C GLN A 72 -8.23 -3.01 8.40
N SER A 73 -8.03 -3.10 9.72
CA SER A 73 -9.11 -3.11 10.71
C SER A 73 -9.81 -1.75 10.91
N ILE A 74 -9.30 -0.70 10.25
CA ILE A 74 -9.90 0.65 10.29
C ILE A 74 -11.29 0.72 9.65
N VAL A 75 -11.62 -0.22 8.76
CA VAL A 75 -12.94 -0.32 8.14
C VAL A 75 -13.44 -1.77 8.25
N PRO A 76 -14.65 -2.01 8.76
CA PRO A 76 -15.21 -3.36 8.84
C PRO A 76 -15.18 -4.09 7.50
N GLY A 77 -14.69 -5.33 7.51
CA GLY A 77 -14.60 -6.20 6.35
C GLY A 77 -13.46 -5.91 5.37
N LEU A 78 -12.71 -4.81 5.52
CA LEU A 78 -11.64 -4.44 4.59
C LEU A 78 -10.51 -5.50 4.58
N GLU A 79 -10.12 -6.01 5.75
CA GLU A 79 -9.08 -7.03 5.90
C GLU A 79 -9.41 -8.33 5.16
N HIS A 80 -10.67 -8.72 5.13
CA HIS A 80 -11.10 -10.01 4.57
C HIS A 80 -11.55 -9.95 3.11
N HIS A 81 -11.86 -8.75 2.61
CA HIS A 81 -12.52 -8.59 1.32
C HIS A 81 -11.80 -7.63 0.37
N SER A 82 -10.56 -7.22 0.71
CA SER A 82 -9.74 -6.40 -0.18
C SER A 82 -8.34 -6.96 -0.36
N PHE A 83 -7.72 -6.59 -1.47
CA PHE A 83 -6.29 -6.77 -1.70
C PHE A 83 -5.53 -5.58 -1.13
N THR A 84 -4.28 -5.82 -0.72
CA THR A 84 -3.30 -4.78 -0.42
C THR A 84 -2.32 -4.60 -1.59
N MET A 85 -1.48 -3.56 -1.55
CA MET A 85 -0.43 -3.32 -2.54
C MET A 85 0.86 -2.91 -1.83
N ARG A 86 1.46 -3.86 -1.06
CA ARG A 86 2.64 -3.60 -0.24
C ARG A 86 3.79 -4.55 -0.48
N THR A 87 3.50 -5.73 -1.00
CA THR A 87 4.49 -6.78 -1.27
C THR A 87 4.41 -7.24 -2.71
N LEU A 88 5.44 -7.93 -3.19
CA LEU A 88 5.40 -8.58 -4.50
C LEU A 88 4.29 -9.63 -4.58
N GLU A 89 4.02 -10.33 -3.49
CA GLU A 89 2.92 -11.28 -3.39
C GLU A 89 1.57 -10.58 -3.61
N ASP A 90 1.36 -9.42 -2.99
CA ASP A 90 0.15 -8.62 -3.22
C ASP A 90 0.00 -8.24 -4.70
N ALA A 91 1.07 -7.79 -5.35
CA ALA A 91 1.05 -7.43 -6.76
C ALA A 91 0.66 -8.60 -7.65
N TYR A 92 1.20 -9.80 -7.39
CA TYR A 92 0.82 -11.02 -8.10
C TYR A 92 -0.62 -11.44 -7.81
N ASN A 93 -1.07 -11.33 -6.58
CA ASN A 93 -2.45 -11.67 -6.19
C ASN A 93 -3.44 -10.77 -6.90
N VAL A 94 -3.20 -9.46 -6.96
CA VAL A 94 -4.02 -8.50 -7.73
C VAL A 94 -4.01 -8.84 -9.20
N ARG A 95 -2.85 -9.08 -9.81
CA ARG A 95 -2.72 -9.45 -11.22
C ARG A 95 -3.50 -10.71 -11.57
N ASN A 96 -3.26 -11.79 -10.83
CA ASN A 96 -3.90 -13.08 -11.08
C ASN A 96 -5.41 -13.00 -10.87
N HIS A 97 -5.86 -12.28 -9.85
CA HIS A 97 -7.27 -12.02 -9.61
C HIS A 97 -7.93 -11.29 -10.79
N LEU A 98 -7.31 -10.22 -11.30
CA LEU A 98 -7.85 -9.47 -12.43
C LEU A 98 -7.92 -10.33 -13.70
N ILE A 99 -6.88 -11.10 -14.00
CA ILE A 99 -6.90 -12.04 -15.13
C ILE A 99 -8.06 -13.02 -14.96
N GLY A 100 -8.23 -13.62 -13.77
CA GLY A 100 -9.35 -14.50 -13.48
C GLY A 100 -10.72 -13.83 -13.62
N CYS A 101 -10.84 -12.54 -13.27
CA CYS A 101 -12.06 -11.76 -13.52
C CYS A 101 -12.34 -11.60 -15.02
N PHE A 102 -11.33 -11.35 -15.85
CA PHE A 102 -11.48 -11.25 -17.29
C PHE A 102 -11.85 -12.60 -17.92
N GLU A 103 -11.19 -13.70 -17.52
CA GLU A 103 -11.52 -15.06 -17.98
C GLU A 103 -13.00 -15.39 -17.72
N LEU A 104 -13.46 -15.15 -16.50
CA LEU A 104 -14.85 -15.42 -16.15
C LEU A 104 -15.83 -14.43 -16.82
N ALA A 105 -15.48 -13.17 -16.95
CA ALA A 105 -16.31 -12.16 -17.60
C ALA A 105 -16.51 -12.42 -19.09
N ASP A 106 -15.51 -13.00 -19.76
CA ASP A 106 -15.59 -13.31 -21.19
C ASP A 106 -16.59 -14.44 -21.50
N VAL A 107 -16.76 -15.39 -20.57
CA VAL A 107 -17.59 -16.59 -20.83
C VAL A 107 -18.95 -16.55 -20.11
N THR A 108 -19.13 -15.71 -19.08
CA THR A 108 -20.37 -15.70 -18.30
C THR A 108 -21.54 -15.08 -19.05
N LEU A 109 -22.72 -15.71 -18.93
CA LEU A 109 -23.99 -15.16 -19.43
C LEU A 109 -24.73 -14.30 -18.36
N ASP A 110 -24.28 -14.36 -17.12
CA ASP A 110 -24.85 -13.53 -16.04
C ASP A 110 -24.31 -12.09 -16.14
N LYS A 111 -25.19 -11.20 -16.62
CA LYS A 111 -24.88 -9.78 -16.81
C LYS A 111 -24.53 -9.07 -15.49
N LYS A 112 -25.12 -9.49 -14.35
CA LYS A 112 -24.82 -8.90 -13.04
C LYS A 112 -23.43 -9.31 -12.58
N LEU A 113 -23.11 -10.58 -12.72
CA LEU A 113 -21.76 -11.11 -12.43
C LEU A 113 -20.73 -10.44 -13.33
N LYS A 114 -20.94 -10.40 -14.64
CA LYS A 114 -20.04 -9.74 -15.60
C LYS A 114 -19.74 -8.31 -15.20
N LYS A 115 -20.78 -7.51 -14.93
CA LYS A 115 -20.65 -6.13 -14.48
C LYS A 115 -19.79 -6.00 -13.24
N ARG A 116 -19.95 -6.89 -12.26
CA ARG A 116 -19.22 -6.89 -11.00
C ARG A 116 -17.76 -7.29 -11.17
N LEU A 117 -17.47 -8.26 -12.05
CA LEU A 117 -16.11 -8.70 -12.39
C LEU A 117 -15.30 -7.60 -13.08
N LEU A 118 -15.95 -6.78 -13.91
CA LEU A 118 -15.32 -5.70 -14.68
C LEU A 118 -15.35 -4.34 -13.98
N ASN A 119 -15.75 -4.32 -12.71
CA ASN A 119 -15.79 -3.13 -11.87
C ASN A 119 -14.66 -3.19 -10.84
N ILE A 120 -13.68 -2.29 -10.96
CA ILE A 120 -12.47 -2.27 -10.13
C ILE A 120 -12.52 -1.05 -9.22
N VAL A 121 -12.32 -1.25 -7.91
CA VAL A 121 -12.34 -0.20 -6.90
C VAL A 121 -11.00 -0.14 -6.20
N VAL A 122 -10.36 1.03 -6.23
CA VAL A 122 -9.17 1.35 -5.44
C VAL A 122 -9.57 2.33 -4.35
N VAL A 123 -9.18 2.04 -3.12
CA VAL A 123 -9.46 2.84 -1.92
C VAL A 123 -8.17 3.50 -1.45
N GLY A 124 -8.20 4.83 -1.42
CA GLY A 124 -7.06 5.71 -1.15
C GLY A 124 -6.61 6.45 -2.40
N GLY A 125 -6.59 7.78 -2.33
CA GLY A 125 -6.19 8.67 -3.41
C GLY A 125 -4.78 9.25 -3.26
N GLY A 126 -3.96 8.66 -2.38
CA GLY A 126 -2.53 8.95 -2.27
C GLY A 126 -1.71 8.31 -3.41
N PHE A 127 -0.38 8.41 -3.34
CA PHE A 127 0.53 7.91 -4.38
C PHE A 127 0.22 6.45 -4.79
N SER A 128 0.21 5.53 -3.84
CA SER A 128 -0.01 4.11 -4.12
C SER A 128 -1.34 3.83 -4.82
N GLY A 129 -2.42 4.52 -4.42
CA GLY A 129 -3.73 4.34 -5.05
C GLY A 129 -3.81 4.89 -6.46
N VAL A 130 -3.23 6.08 -6.68
CA VAL A 130 -3.17 6.74 -7.99
C VAL A 130 -2.35 5.91 -8.98
N GLU A 131 -1.17 5.45 -8.59
CA GLU A 131 -0.33 4.58 -9.42
C GLU A 131 -1.02 3.24 -9.71
N THR A 132 -1.56 2.59 -8.67
CA THR A 132 -2.25 1.30 -8.80
C THR A 132 -3.40 1.38 -9.81
N ILE A 133 -4.32 2.35 -9.67
CA ILE A 133 -5.47 2.41 -10.58
C ILE A 133 -5.04 2.78 -12.00
N GLY A 134 -4.00 3.61 -12.14
CA GLY A 134 -3.43 3.97 -13.43
C GLY A 134 -2.89 2.75 -14.18
N GLU A 135 -2.04 1.96 -13.53
CA GLU A 135 -1.44 0.76 -14.08
C GLU A 135 -2.46 -0.34 -14.38
N LEU A 136 -3.44 -0.55 -13.49
CA LEU A 136 -4.49 -1.55 -13.72
C LEU A 136 -5.43 -1.15 -14.87
N LYS A 137 -5.66 0.15 -15.09
CA LYS A 137 -6.40 0.63 -16.25
C LYS A 137 -5.65 0.34 -17.56
N GLU A 138 -4.34 0.57 -17.60
CA GLU A 138 -3.48 0.24 -18.74
C GLU A 138 -3.44 -1.27 -19.01
N MET A 139 -3.23 -2.08 -17.97
CA MET A 139 -3.29 -3.54 -18.06
C MET A 139 -4.60 -4.02 -18.68
N SER A 140 -5.71 -3.51 -18.16
CA SER A 140 -7.04 -3.88 -18.62
C SER A 140 -7.26 -3.54 -20.10
N GLY A 141 -6.76 -2.38 -20.55
CA GLY A 141 -6.77 -2.01 -21.96
C GLY A 141 -5.97 -2.97 -22.85
N ARG A 142 -4.80 -3.43 -22.37
CA ARG A 142 -4.00 -4.43 -23.08
C ARG A 142 -4.69 -5.81 -23.11
N LEU A 143 -5.40 -6.19 -22.06
CA LEU A 143 -6.11 -7.47 -21.97
C LEU A 143 -7.29 -7.56 -22.95
N LEU A 144 -8.00 -6.48 -23.23
CA LEU A 144 -9.17 -6.47 -24.12
C LEU A 144 -8.90 -7.08 -25.50
N ARG A 145 -7.66 -7.06 -25.99
CA ARG A 145 -7.30 -7.69 -27.27
C ARG A 145 -7.47 -9.22 -27.27
N TYR A 146 -7.43 -9.82 -26.09
CA TYR A 146 -7.52 -11.29 -25.91
C TYR A 146 -8.94 -11.75 -25.56
N TYR A 147 -9.78 -10.88 -24.98
CA TYR A 147 -11.12 -11.20 -24.48
C TYR A 147 -12.19 -10.55 -25.35
N LYS A 148 -12.64 -11.28 -26.37
CA LYS A 148 -13.48 -10.76 -27.46
C LYS A 148 -14.91 -10.41 -27.04
N ASN A 149 -15.39 -11.02 -25.96
CA ASN A 149 -16.75 -10.77 -25.46
C ASN A 149 -16.80 -9.62 -24.43
N ILE A 150 -15.66 -8.94 -24.20
CA ILE A 150 -15.59 -7.79 -23.28
C ILE A 150 -15.32 -6.53 -24.06
N SER A 151 -16.21 -5.52 -23.93
CA SER A 151 -16.01 -4.20 -24.51
C SER A 151 -15.36 -3.23 -23.49
N GLU A 152 -14.61 -2.25 -24.00
CA GLU A 152 -13.98 -1.23 -23.14
C GLU A 152 -15.00 -0.48 -22.27
N ASN A 153 -16.22 -0.27 -22.78
CA ASN A 153 -17.27 0.44 -22.07
C ASN A 153 -17.84 -0.34 -20.87
N GLU A 154 -17.62 -1.65 -20.78
CA GLU A 154 -18.03 -2.47 -19.65
C GLU A 154 -17.05 -2.34 -18.48
N LEU A 155 -15.77 -1.99 -18.75
CA LEU A 155 -14.77 -1.75 -17.72
C LEU A 155 -15.06 -0.47 -16.95
N LYS A 156 -15.11 -0.57 -15.63
CA LYS A 156 -15.31 0.58 -14.73
C LYS A 156 -14.21 0.60 -13.68
N PHE A 157 -13.60 1.76 -13.54
CA PHE A 157 -12.57 2.03 -12.55
C PHE A 157 -13.03 3.12 -11.61
N HIS A 158 -12.88 2.88 -10.31
CA HIS A 158 -13.29 3.81 -9.26
C HIS A 158 -12.13 4.02 -8.30
N ILE A 159 -11.79 5.28 -8.02
CA ILE A 159 -10.89 5.65 -6.93
C ILE A 159 -11.70 6.38 -5.86
N ILE A 160 -11.55 5.93 -4.62
CA ILE A 160 -12.28 6.45 -3.46
C ILE A 160 -11.28 7.17 -2.56
N GLU A 161 -11.53 8.45 -2.29
CA GLU A 161 -10.67 9.27 -1.44
C GLU A 161 -11.50 10.03 -0.40
N PHE A 162 -11.04 9.99 0.84
CA PHE A 162 -11.67 10.68 1.97
C PHE A 162 -11.50 12.20 1.89
N SER A 163 -10.34 12.65 1.43
CA SER A 163 -10.01 14.06 1.27
C SER A 163 -10.77 14.70 0.10
N ASP A 164 -10.64 16.00 -0.03
CA ASP A 164 -11.25 16.78 -1.12
C ASP A 164 -10.40 16.81 -2.40
N LYS A 165 -9.21 16.18 -2.40
CA LYS A 165 -8.31 16.10 -3.56
C LYS A 165 -7.56 14.77 -3.60
N LEU A 166 -7.10 14.37 -4.78
CA LEU A 166 -6.12 13.30 -4.95
C LEU A 166 -4.73 13.81 -4.59
N LEU A 167 -3.84 12.91 -4.17
CA LEU A 167 -2.47 13.26 -3.76
C LEU A 167 -2.44 14.42 -2.76
N PRO A 168 -3.10 14.27 -1.59
CA PRO A 168 -3.30 15.37 -0.64
C PRO A 168 -1.99 15.96 -0.12
N GLU A 169 -0.90 15.20 -0.16
CA GLU A 169 0.44 15.61 0.26
C GLU A 169 1.16 16.51 -0.76
N LEU A 170 0.64 16.62 -1.99
CA LEU A 170 1.27 17.39 -3.07
C LEU A 170 0.62 18.74 -3.30
N ALA A 171 1.34 19.60 -4.01
CA ALA A 171 0.83 20.90 -4.44
C ALA A 171 -0.45 20.77 -5.28
N GLY A 172 -1.36 21.73 -5.15
CA GLY A 172 -2.71 21.67 -5.76
C GLY A 172 -2.71 21.47 -7.28
N ASN A 173 -1.75 22.06 -7.99
CA ASN A 173 -1.62 21.92 -9.44
C ASN A 173 -1.38 20.46 -9.90
N ILE A 174 -0.66 19.65 -9.10
CA ILE A 174 -0.44 18.22 -9.40
C ILE A 174 -1.72 17.43 -9.17
N SER A 175 -2.46 17.73 -8.11
CA SER A 175 -3.76 17.14 -7.86
C SER A 175 -4.76 17.43 -8.99
N GLU A 176 -4.86 18.68 -9.43
CA GLU A 176 -5.72 19.09 -10.55
C GLU A 176 -5.33 18.42 -11.86
N TYR A 177 -4.02 18.34 -12.15
CA TYR A 177 -3.52 17.61 -13.31
C TYR A 177 -3.94 16.14 -13.25
N THR A 178 -3.73 15.47 -12.11
CA THR A 178 -4.12 14.06 -11.90
C THR A 178 -5.61 13.85 -12.10
N LEU A 179 -6.45 14.75 -11.57
CA LEU A 179 -7.90 14.73 -11.78
C LEU A 179 -8.25 14.80 -13.27
N SER A 180 -7.62 15.74 -14.00
CA SER A 180 -7.87 15.92 -15.45
C SER A 180 -7.48 14.68 -16.26
N VAL A 181 -6.35 14.05 -15.94
CA VAL A 181 -5.87 12.81 -16.59
C VAL A 181 -6.85 11.66 -16.31
N PHE A 182 -7.28 11.49 -15.06
CA PHE A 182 -8.18 10.41 -14.67
C PHE A 182 -9.56 10.56 -15.32
N GLN A 183 -10.07 11.79 -15.43
CA GLN A 183 -11.32 12.07 -16.15
C GLN A 183 -11.22 11.68 -17.62
N LYS A 184 -10.13 12.09 -18.30
CA LYS A 184 -9.87 11.71 -19.72
C LYS A 184 -9.77 10.19 -19.88
N ARG A 185 -9.19 9.49 -18.91
CA ARG A 185 -9.08 8.02 -18.88
C ARG A 185 -10.37 7.32 -18.43
N LYS A 186 -11.46 8.05 -18.18
CA LYS A 186 -12.76 7.54 -17.73
C LYS A 186 -12.68 6.80 -16.38
N ILE A 187 -11.75 7.17 -15.49
CA ILE A 187 -11.68 6.71 -14.10
C ILE A 187 -12.66 7.58 -13.29
N LYS A 188 -13.56 6.93 -12.57
CA LYS A 188 -14.53 7.61 -11.71
C LYS A 188 -13.90 7.95 -10.36
N ILE A 189 -13.87 9.23 -10.04
CA ILE A 189 -13.24 9.76 -8.85
C ILE A 189 -14.32 10.10 -7.83
N HIS A 190 -14.19 9.59 -6.61
CA HIS A 190 -15.09 9.82 -5.48
C HIS A 190 -14.31 10.50 -4.34
N LEU A 191 -14.25 11.82 -4.37
CA LEU A 191 -13.65 12.63 -3.30
C LEU A 191 -14.65 12.83 -2.15
N LYS A 192 -14.16 13.26 -0.98
CA LYS A 192 -14.95 13.47 0.24
C LYS A 192 -15.83 12.26 0.57
N THR A 193 -15.30 11.06 0.28
CA THR A 193 -16.05 9.82 0.38
C THR A 193 -15.34 8.86 1.33
N ALA A 194 -15.93 8.67 2.52
CA ALA A 194 -15.45 7.71 3.50
C ALA A 194 -16.05 6.34 3.26
N LEU A 195 -15.24 5.30 3.47
CA LEU A 195 -15.75 3.93 3.55
C LEU A 195 -16.49 3.74 4.87
N LYS A 196 -17.63 3.04 4.79
CA LYS A 196 -18.38 2.57 5.96
C LYS A 196 -18.07 1.11 6.26
N GLU A 197 -18.09 0.29 5.22
CA GLU A 197 -17.97 -1.16 5.33
C GLU A 197 -17.61 -1.75 3.97
N VAL A 198 -16.95 -2.90 3.98
CA VAL A 198 -16.63 -3.70 2.79
C VAL A 198 -17.17 -5.12 2.99
N SER A 199 -17.86 -5.64 2.00
CA SER A 199 -18.26 -7.04 1.93
C SER A 199 -17.66 -7.73 0.72
N ILE A 200 -17.83 -9.05 0.60
CA ILE A 200 -17.21 -9.88 -0.43
C ILE A 200 -17.43 -9.37 -1.88
N TYR A 201 -18.53 -8.64 -2.13
CA TYR A 201 -18.85 -8.13 -3.48
C TYR A 201 -19.29 -6.68 -3.49
N LYS A 202 -19.10 -5.93 -2.41
CA LYS A 202 -19.66 -4.59 -2.32
C LYS A 202 -18.90 -3.69 -1.36
N VAL A 203 -18.72 -2.46 -1.78
CA VAL A 203 -18.17 -1.38 -0.96
C VAL A 203 -19.31 -0.43 -0.59
N PHE A 204 -19.43 -0.10 0.70
CA PHE A 204 -20.41 0.82 1.24
C PHE A 204 -19.77 2.09 1.70
N PHE A 205 -20.40 3.22 1.37
CA PHE A 205 -19.91 4.54 1.76
C PHE A 205 -20.76 5.13 2.89
N SER A 206 -20.16 6.06 3.64
CA SER A 206 -20.83 6.76 4.74
C SER A 206 -22.06 7.57 4.29
N ASN A 207 -22.12 7.98 3.02
CA ASN A 207 -23.25 8.71 2.43
C ASN A 207 -24.41 7.80 1.94
N GLY A 208 -24.39 6.53 2.29
CA GLY A 208 -25.42 5.54 1.92
C GLY A 208 -25.29 4.96 0.51
N LYS A 209 -24.39 5.47 -0.34
CA LYS A 209 -24.12 4.89 -1.66
C LYS A 209 -23.25 3.65 -1.54
N SER A 210 -23.22 2.86 -2.61
CA SER A 210 -22.38 1.64 -2.67
C SER A 210 -21.98 1.30 -4.10
N ILE A 211 -20.93 0.49 -4.25
CA ILE A 211 -20.45 -0.04 -5.52
C ILE A 211 -20.35 -1.55 -5.40
N GLU A 212 -20.94 -2.28 -6.34
CA GLU A 212 -20.78 -3.72 -6.47
C GLU A 212 -19.52 -4.00 -7.31
N THR A 213 -18.64 -4.84 -6.78
CA THR A 213 -17.36 -5.18 -7.39
C THR A 213 -16.83 -6.50 -6.84
N ASN A 214 -16.06 -7.23 -7.63
CA ASN A 214 -15.26 -8.36 -7.16
C ASN A 214 -13.81 -7.94 -6.83
N THR A 215 -13.40 -6.72 -7.19
CA THR A 215 -12.03 -6.26 -7.05
C THR A 215 -11.98 -5.00 -6.20
N ILE A 216 -11.52 -5.14 -4.97
CA ILE A 216 -11.30 -4.05 -4.03
C ILE A 216 -9.84 -4.05 -3.64
N ILE A 217 -9.13 -2.96 -3.92
CA ILE A 217 -7.72 -2.80 -3.58
C ILE A 217 -7.61 -1.65 -2.58
N SER A 218 -7.06 -1.95 -1.41
CA SER A 218 -6.89 -0.98 -0.33
C SER A 218 -5.46 -0.49 -0.28
N THR A 219 -5.30 0.82 -0.38
CA THR A 219 -4.01 1.52 -0.17
C THR A 219 -4.04 2.43 1.06
N ILE A 220 -5.09 2.29 1.89
CA ILE A 220 -5.27 3.04 3.15
C ILE A 220 -4.84 2.21 4.37
N GLY A 221 -4.82 2.87 5.54
CA GLY A 221 -4.55 2.20 6.81
C GLY A 221 -3.08 1.94 7.08
N SER A 222 -2.21 2.87 6.74
CA SER A 222 -0.79 2.80 7.11
C SER A 222 -0.59 3.04 8.61
N THR A 223 0.19 2.20 9.25
CA THR A 223 0.54 2.31 10.68
C THR A 223 1.95 1.77 10.94
N VAL A 224 2.62 2.26 11.96
CA VAL A 224 3.89 1.66 12.39
C VAL A 224 3.69 0.23 12.88
N SER A 225 4.74 -0.57 12.78
CA SER A 225 4.71 -1.97 13.19
C SER A 225 4.32 -2.13 14.66
N LYS A 226 3.75 -3.28 14.98
CA LYS A 226 3.39 -3.65 16.38
C LYS A 226 4.58 -3.57 17.32
N ILE A 227 5.78 -3.87 16.82
CA ILE A 227 7.04 -3.81 17.60
C ILE A 227 7.35 -2.38 17.99
N ILE A 228 7.26 -1.43 17.06
CA ILE A 228 7.47 -0.01 17.34
C ILE A 228 6.42 0.50 18.35
N LYS A 229 5.16 0.11 18.21
CA LYS A 229 4.12 0.49 19.17
C LYS A 229 4.40 0.00 20.59
N LYS A 230 4.97 -1.20 20.75
CA LYS A 230 5.31 -1.80 22.04
C LYS A 230 6.63 -1.32 22.60
N SER A 231 7.50 -0.76 21.79
CA SER A 231 8.88 -0.41 22.17
C SER A 231 9.01 0.76 23.13
N GLY A 232 7.92 1.53 23.36
CA GLY A 232 7.95 2.73 24.21
C GLY A 232 8.62 3.95 23.58
N LEU A 233 8.89 3.92 22.27
CA LEU A 233 9.43 5.06 21.53
C LEU A 233 8.41 6.21 21.46
N PRO A 234 8.87 7.47 21.44
CA PRO A 234 7.99 8.61 21.25
C PRO A 234 7.36 8.59 19.85
N LEU A 235 6.03 8.56 19.79
CA LEU A 235 5.28 8.49 18.54
C LEU A 235 4.37 9.72 18.38
N LYS A 236 4.27 10.24 17.15
CA LYS A 236 3.27 11.21 16.72
C LYS A 236 2.72 10.79 15.35
N ASN A 237 1.42 10.82 15.18
CA ASN A 237 0.74 10.38 13.94
C ASN A 237 1.14 8.96 13.50
N GLY A 238 1.43 8.07 14.46
CA GLY A 238 1.88 6.72 14.19
C GLY A 238 3.30 6.60 13.65
N LYS A 239 4.16 7.61 13.81
CA LYS A 239 5.57 7.61 13.39
C LYS A 239 6.49 7.94 14.56
N ILE A 240 7.73 7.47 14.50
CA ILE A 240 8.76 7.73 15.51
C ILE A 240 9.22 9.18 15.40
N ILE A 241 9.17 9.93 16.48
CA ILE A 241 9.64 11.33 16.49
C ILE A 241 11.16 11.34 16.46
N THR A 242 11.72 12.06 15.48
CA THR A 242 13.17 12.27 15.33
C THR A 242 13.53 13.76 15.35
N ASN A 243 14.80 14.04 15.57
CA ASN A 243 15.36 15.37 15.30
C ASN A 243 15.77 15.48 13.81
N GLU A 244 16.33 16.63 13.44
CA GLU A 244 16.82 16.92 12.07
C GLU A 244 17.96 16.01 11.58
N PHE A 245 18.64 15.30 12.50
CA PHE A 245 19.67 14.30 12.21
C PHE A 245 19.12 12.89 12.22
N LEU A 246 17.78 12.71 12.18
CA LEU A 246 17.07 11.44 12.19
C LEU A 246 17.22 10.65 13.49
N GLN A 247 17.82 11.25 14.53
CA GLN A 247 18.02 10.64 15.83
C GLN A 247 16.68 10.64 16.59
N VAL A 248 16.37 9.51 17.24
CA VAL A 248 15.17 9.38 18.05
C VAL A 248 15.29 10.22 19.33
N SER A 249 14.25 10.99 19.64
CA SER A 249 14.23 11.83 20.83
C SER A 249 14.54 11.03 22.12
N ASN A 250 15.41 11.55 22.94
CA ASN A 250 15.86 10.96 24.23
C ASN A 250 16.66 9.65 24.12
N LEU A 251 17.19 9.29 22.95
CA LEU A 251 18.05 8.12 22.74
C LEU A 251 19.30 8.52 21.93
N GLU A 252 20.48 8.40 22.56
CA GLU A 252 21.74 8.85 21.93
C GLU A 252 22.18 8.02 20.72
N ASN A 253 21.88 6.72 20.72
CA ASN A 253 22.42 5.76 19.77
C ASN A 253 21.32 5.11 18.91
N VAL A 254 20.15 5.78 18.74
CA VAL A 254 19.02 5.22 17.98
C VAL A 254 18.54 6.25 16.97
N TRP A 255 18.43 5.82 15.73
CA TRP A 255 17.91 6.60 14.60
C TRP A 255 16.67 5.93 14.01
N ALA A 256 15.80 6.71 13.41
CA ALA A 256 14.68 6.19 12.63
C ALA A 256 14.65 6.87 11.26
N ILE A 257 14.37 6.08 10.20
CA ILE A 257 14.36 6.54 8.82
C ILE A 257 13.17 5.97 8.03
N GLY A 258 12.89 6.58 6.88
CA GLY A 258 11.81 6.16 5.98
C GLY A 258 10.42 6.34 6.61
N ASP A 259 9.45 5.54 6.17
CA ASP A 259 8.04 5.67 6.57
C ASP A 259 7.76 5.49 8.06
N SER A 260 8.69 4.90 8.81
CA SER A 260 8.57 4.76 10.26
C SER A 260 8.93 6.02 11.04
N ALA A 261 9.59 7.01 10.41
CA ALA A 261 10.08 8.22 11.06
C ALA A 261 9.18 9.44 10.76
N LEU A 262 9.06 10.32 11.74
CA LEU A 262 8.51 11.65 11.60
C LEU A 262 9.68 12.65 11.68
N ILE A 263 10.07 13.18 10.53
CA ILE A 263 11.25 14.02 10.37
C ILE A 263 10.81 15.49 10.32
N PRO A 264 11.36 16.39 11.15
CA PRO A 264 11.01 17.79 11.11
C PRO A 264 11.48 18.45 9.82
N ASN A 265 10.61 19.22 9.17
CA ASN A 265 10.95 20.02 8.01
C ASN A 265 11.50 21.38 8.48
N LYS A 266 12.74 21.69 8.10
CA LYS A 266 13.39 22.96 8.45
C LYS A 266 12.82 24.18 7.70
N LEU A 267 12.20 23.97 6.54
CA LEU A 267 11.79 25.07 5.66
C LEU A 267 10.46 25.71 6.09
N ASP A 268 9.55 24.92 6.63
CA ASP A 268 8.19 25.37 6.98
C ASP A 268 7.73 24.95 8.38
N LEU A 269 8.64 24.38 9.18
CA LEU A 269 8.38 23.87 10.54
C LEU A 269 7.27 22.79 10.61
N ASN A 270 6.82 22.28 9.48
CA ASN A 270 5.90 21.17 9.40
C ASN A 270 6.67 19.85 9.41
N ASP A 271 6.06 18.81 9.97
CA ASP A 271 6.65 17.48 9.94
C ASP A 271 6.45 16.88 8.53
N TYR A 272 7.48 16.26 7.97
CA TYR A 272 7.32 15.42 6.77
C TYR A 272 6.44 14.21 7.08
N PRO A 273 5.55 13.85 6.16
CA PRO A 273 4.66 12.71 6.32
C PRO A 273 5.40 11.37 6.32
#